data_4a2e6791f0144cb0b0fb63dc6413f0a3
#
_entry.id   4a2e6791f0144cb0b0fb63dc6413f0a3
#
_cell.length_a   1.000
_cell.length_b   1.000
_cell.length_c   1.000
_cell.angle_alpha   90.00
_cell.angle_beta   90.00
_cell.angle_gamma   90.00
#
_symmetry.space_group_name_H-M   'P 1'
#
loop_
_entity.id
_entity.type
_entity.pdbx_description
1 polymer ?
#
loop_
_entity_poly.entity_id
_entity_poly.type
_entity_poly.pdbx_seq_one_letter_code
_entity_poly.pdbx_strand_id
1 'polypeptide(L)'
;MAHRVDHEYDYLFKIVLIGDSGVGKSNILSRFTRNEFCLESKSTIGVEFATRTVQVEGKTVKAQIWDTAGQERYRAITSAYYRGAVGALLVYDITKRQTFDNVQRWLRELRDHADSNIVLMMTGNKSDLNHLRSVSEEDGHALAEKEGLSFLETSALEATNIEKAFQTILNEIYHIVSKKALAAQEAAASASIPGQGTTINVGDESGNTKTACCST
;
A
#
# COMPACT_ATOMS: atom_id res chain seq x y z
N MET A 1 -27.99 14.00 21.16
CA MET A 1 -27.52 14.50 19.84
C MET A 1 -26.22 13.81 19.56
N ALA A 2 -26.17 12.85 18.62
CA ALA A 2 -24.93 12.17 18.24
C ALA A 2 -24.13 13.16 17.39
N HIS A 3 -22.92 13.50 17.86
CA HIS A 3 -21.96 14.21 17.05
C HIS A 3 -21.60 13.27 15.87
N ARG A 4 -22.11 13.61 14.67
CA ARG A 4 -21.52 13.10 13.42
C ARG A 4 -20.09 13.66 13.38
N VAL A 5 -19.10 12.79 13.59
CA VAL A 5 -17.73 13.09 13.22
C VAL A 5 -17.73 13.08 11.69
N ASP A 6 -17.77 14.28 11.09
CA ASP A 6 -17.54 14.43 9.65
C ASP A 6 -16.15 13.90 9.37
N HIS A 7 -16.06 12.69 8.83
CA HIS A 7 -14.81 12.16 8.32
C HIS A 7 -14.46 12.97 7.07
N GLU A 8 -13.42 13.79 7.16
CA GLU A 8 -12.88 14.63 6.09
C GLU A 8 -12.41 13.80 4.88
N TYR A 9 -12.41 12.47 4.98
CA TYR A 9 -11.98 11.52 3.94
C TYR A 9 -12.65 10.15 4.11
N ASP A 10 -12.83 9.43 2.97
CA ASP A 10 -13.35 8.05 2.95
C ASP A 10 -12.28 7.02 3.32
N TYR A 11 -11.03 7.24 2.90
CA TYR A 11 -9.91 6.34 3.09
C TYR A 11 -8.64 7.09 3.53
N LEU A 12 -7.83 6.42 4.35
CA LEU A 12 -6.47 6.82 4.69
C LEU A 12 -5.50 5.75 4.18
N PHE A 13 -4.63 6.10 3.24
CA PHE A 13 -3.65 5.19 2.68
C PHE A 13 -2.23 5.65 3.04
N LYS A 14 -1.48 4.76 3.69
CA LYS A 14 -0.06 4.96 3.98
C LYS A 14 0.77 4.42 2.80
N ILE A 15 1.58 5.31 2.22
CA ILE A 15 2.54 5.00 1.15
C ILE A 15 3.94 5.30 1.66
N VAL A 16 4.89 4.41 1.42
CA VAL A 16 6.28 4.58 1.81
C VAL A 16 7.17 4.82 0.60
N LEU A 17 8.12 5.75 0.72
CA LEU A 17 9.15 6.00 -0.30
C LEU A 17 10.41 5.26 0.10
N ILE A 18 10.92 4.40 -0.78
CA ILE A 18 12.13 3.60 -0.55
C ILE A 18 13.12 3.77 -1.69
N GLY A 19 14.38 3.53 -1.41
CA GLY A 19 15.48 3.73 -2.35
C GLY A 19 16.69 4.39 -1.70
N ASP A 20 17.80 4.43 -2.41
CA ASP A 20 19.07 4.95 -1.92
C ASP A 20 19.00 6.43 -1.51
N SER A 21 19.98 6.87 -0.73
CA SER A 21 20.13 8.28 -0.41
C SER A 21 20.42 9.10 -1.68
N GLY A 22 19.82 10.28 -1.77
CA GLY A 22 20.05 11.23 -2.87
C GLY A 22 19.33 10.91 -4.18
N VAL A 23 18.48 9.86 -4.25
CA VAL A 23 17.66 9.57 -5.44
C VAL A 23 16.50 10.55 -5.64
N GLY A 24 16.19 11.36 -4.62
CA GLY A 24 15.16 12.41 -4.68
C GLY A 24 13.82 12.08 -4.05
N LYS A 25 13.74 11.10 -3.13
CA LYS A 25 12.49 10.75 -2.43
C LYS A 25 11.83 11.96 -1.76
N SER A 26 12.58 12.73 -0.99
CA SER A 26 12.07 13.94 -0.30
C SER A 26 11.56 14.99 -1.27
N ASN A 27 12.23 15.17 -2.42
CA ASN A 27 11.75 16.07 -3.46
C ASN A 27 10.49 15.58 -4.16
N ILE A 28 10.36 14.25 -4.36
CA ILE A 28 9.12 13.64 -4.86
C ILE A 28 7.97 13.91 -3.87
N LEU A 29 8.22 13.70 -2.55
CA LEU A 29 7.25 14.01 -1.50
C LEU A 29 6.81 15.47 -1.52
N SER A 30 7.77 16.40 -1.52
CA SER A 30 7.51 17.85 -1.54
C SER A 30 6.79 18.28 -2.81
N ARG A 31 7.17 17.74 -3.95
CA ARG A 31 6.52 18.02 -5.23
C ARG A 31 5.06 17.55 -5.23
N PHE A 32 4.80 16.34 -4.77
CA PHE A 32 3.43 15.82 -4.71
C PHE A 32 2.56 16.54 -3.70
N THR A 33 3.08 16.84 -2.50
CA THR A 33 2.26 17.37 -1.39
C THR A 33 2.14 18.89 -1.38
N ARG A 34 3.18 19.62 -1.81
CA ARG A 34 3.28 21.10 -1.73
C ARG A 34 3.56 21.77 -3.07
N ASN A 35 3.81 21.00 -4.11
CA ASN A 35 4.30 21.50 -5.42
C ASN A 35 5.61 22.27 -5.31
N GLU A 36 6.51 21.85 -4.43
CA GLU A 36 7.80 22.46 -4.16
C GLU A 36 8.96 21.57 -4.59
N PHE A 37 10.10 22.15 -4.89
CA PHE A 37 11.37 21.48 -5.16
C PHE A 37 12.51 22.23 -4.47
N CYS A 38 13.40 21.49 -3.82
CA CYS A 38 14.58 22.02 -3.17
C CYS A 38 15.84 21.40 -3.78
N LEU A 39 16.61 22.21 -4.52
CA LEU A 39 17.85 21.76 -5.15
C LEU A 39 18.92 21.38 -4.10
N GLU A 40 19.00 22.14 -3.01
CA GLU A 40 19.96 21.94 -1.92
C GLU A 40 19.43 21.03 -0.82
N SER A 41 18.56 20.05 -1.17
CA SER A 41 18.03 19.13 -0.17
C SER A 41 19.15 18.30 0.44
N LYS A 42 19.33 18.43 1.76
CA LYS A 42 20.26 17.61 2.54
C LYS A 42 19.73 16.17 2.67
N SER A 43 20.62 15.23 2.96
CA SER A 43 20.20 13.87 3.27
C SER A 43 19.17 13.88 4.40
N THR A 44 18.04 13.21 4.21
CA THR A 44 16.99 13.06 5.22
C THR A 44 17.57 12.43 6.49
N ILE A 45 17.26 13.01 7.63
CA ILE A 45 17.64 12.49 8.94
C ILE A 45 16.37 11.95 9.61
N GLY A 46 16.28 10.64 9.76
CA GLY A 46 15.11 10.00 10.34
C GLY A 46 13.99 9.72 9.34
N VAL A 47 12.76 9.94 9.76
CA VAL A 47 11.54 9.71 8.98
C VAL A 47 10.73 11.01 8.94
N GLU A 48 10.33 11.41 7.75
CA GLU A 48 9.42 12.52 7.52
C GLU A 48 8.14 11.99 6.86
N PHE A 49 7.00 12.59 7.13
CA PHE A 49 5.79 12.29 6.39
C PHE A 49 5.02 13.56 6.06
N ALA A 50 4.29 13.52 4.97
CA ALA A 50 3.34 14.56 4.61
C ALA A 50 2.05 13.93 4.09
N THR A 51 0.97 14.69 4.10
CA THR A 51 -0.34 14.22 3.66
C THR A 51 -0.88 15.08 2.54
N ARG A 52 -1.60 14.45 1.63
CA ARG A 52 -2.39 15.12 0.61
C ARG A 52 -3.71 14.38 0.42
N THR A 53 -4.79 15.13 0.33
CA THR A 53 -6.12 14.57 0.03
C THR A 53 -6.36 14.66 -1.48
N VAL A 54 -6.75 13.53 -2.07
CA VAL A 54 -7.01 13.41 -3.51
C VAL A 54 -8.32 12.68 -3.77
N GLN A 55 -8.86 12.81 -5.00
CA GLN A 55 -10.02 12.05 -5.43
C GLN A 55 -9.58 10.79 -6.20
N VAL A 56 -10.12 9.64 -5.81
CA VAL A 56 -9.90 8.34 -6.43
C VAL A 56 -11.26 7.71 -6.68
N GLU A 57 -11.69 7.61 -7.94
CA GLU A 57 -12.99 7.05 -8.34
C GLU A 57 -14.18 7.61 -7.54
N GLY A 58 -14.19 8.93 -7.33
CA GLY A 58 -15.25 9.63 -6.60
C GLY A 58 -15.20 9.48 -5.08
N LYS A 59 -14.14 8.86 -4.54
CA LYS A 59 -13.86 8.76 -3.12
C LYS A 59 -12.77 9.73 -2.69
N THR A 60 -12.93 10.32 -1.52
CA THR A 60 -11.93 11.19 -0.93
C THR A 60 -10.89 10.36 -0.19
N VAL A 61 -9.67 10.33 -0.71
CA VAL A 61 -8.55 9.55 -0.16
C VAL A 61 -7.52 10.49 0.44
N LYS A 62 -7.21 10.31 1.71
CA LYS A 62 -6.08 10.98 2.36
C LYS A 62 -4.84 10.09 2.20
N ALA A 63 -3.93 10.50 1.33
CA ALA A 63 -2.65 9.83 1.13
C ALA A 63 -1.66 10.35 2.17
N GLN A 64 -1.12 9.46 3.01
CA GLN A 64 -0.05 9.72 3.94
C GLN A 64 1.24 9.13 3.39
N ILE A 65 2.14 10.00 2.91
CA ILE A 65 3.38 9.59 2.27
C ILE A 65 4.53 9.72 3.29
N TRP A 66 5.25 8.63 3.49
CA TRP A 66 6.36 8.54 4.42
C TRP A 66 7.68 8.47 3.66
N ASP A 67 8.60 9.40 3.97
CA ASP A 67 9.96 9.45 3.45
C ASP A 67 10.96 8.98 4.50
N THR A 68 11.92 8.15 4.09
CA THR A 68 13.02 7.71 4.98
C THR A 68 14.37 8.20 4.48
N ALA A 69 15.29 8.32 5.43
CA ALA A 69 16.70 8.38 5.13
C ALA A 69 17.12 7.10 4.36
N GLY A 70 17.60 7.27 3.13
CA GLY A 70 18.10 6.17 2.30
C GLY A 70 19.45 5.58 2.77
N GLN A 71 19.79 5.75 4.05
CA GLN A 71 21.04 5.27 4.64
C GLN A 71 20.80 4.00 5.47
N GLU A 72 21.61 3.00 5.23
CA GLU A 72 21.60 1.69 5.91
C GLU A 72 21.75 1.76 7.44
N ARG A 73 22.22 2.88 7.98
CA ARG A 73 22.47 3.08 9.42
C ARG A 73 21.19 3.13 10.26
N TYR A 74 20.03 3.32 9.65
CA TYR A 74 18.74 3.45 10.34
C TYR A 74 17.86 2.20 10.26
N ARG A 75 18.43 1.03 9.94
CA ARG A 75 17.71 -0.26 9.85
C ARG A 75 16.90 -0.63 11.10
N ALA A 76 17.25 -0.13 12.25
CA ALA A 76 16.49 -0.38 13.49
C ALA A 76 15.06 0.20 13.49
N ILE A 77 14.75 1.12 12.58
CA ILE A 77 13.44 1.77 12.47
C ILE A 77 12.55 1.08 11.41
N THR A 78 13.10 0.12 10.68
CA THR A 78 12.56 -0.41 9.43
C THR A 78 11.19 -1.07 9.58
N SER A 79 10.98 -1.93 10.57
CA SER A 79 9.71 -2.65 10.74
C SER A 79 8.53 -1.74 11.11
N ALA A 80 8.77 -0.73 11.95
CA ALA A 80 7.77 0.27 12.32
C ALA A 80 7.41 1.18 11.13
N TYR A 81 8.38 1.45 10.25
CA TYR A 81 8.21 2.24 9.05
C TYR A 81 7.26 1.58 8.06
N TYR A 82 7.42 0.28 7.81
CA TYR A 82 6.59 -0.49 6.87
C TYR A 82 5.22 -0.87 7.43
N ARG A 83 5.05 -0.84 8.76
CA ARG A 83 3.79 -1.25 9.40
C ARG A 83 2.61 -0.42 8.89
N GLY A 84 1.59 -1.11 8.38
CA GLY A 84 0.37 -0.50 7.87
C GLY A 84 0.53 0.22 6.52
N ALA A 85 1.67 0.11 5.86
CA ALA A 85 1.83 0.60 4.50
C ALA A 85 1.04 -0.29 3.54
N VAL A 86 0.22 0.35 2.72
CA VAL A 86 -0.60 -0.31 1.67
C VAL A 86 -0.01 -0.08 0.28
N GLY A 87 0.94 0.84 0.15
CA GLY A 87 1.70 1.10 -1.07
C GLY A 87 3.15 1.49 -0.79
N ALA A 88 4.03 1.24 -1.77
CA ALA A 88 5.41 1.69 -1.75
C ALA A 88 5.85 2.16 -3.13
N LEU A 89 6.56 3.30 -3.15
CA LEU A 89 7.23 3.82 -4.34
C LEU A 89 8.73 3.60 -4.20
N LEU A 90 9.27 2.74 -5.06
CA LEU A 90 10.69 2.43 -5.12
C LEU A 90 11.38 3.38 -6.09
N VAL A 91 12.30 4.19 -5.59
CA VAL A 91 12.92 5.28 -6.34
C VAL A 91 14.39 4.98 -6.60
N TYR A 92 14.82 5.11 -7.85
CA TYR A 92 16.22 5.16 -8.23
C TYR A 92 16.52 6.44 -9.04
N ASP A 93 17.80 6.78 -9.20
CA ASP A 93 18.29 7.93 -9.95
C ASP A 93 18.78 7.46 -11.32
N ILE A 94 18.16 7.91 -12.42
CA ILE A 94 18.53 7.48 -13.79
C ILE A 94 19.98 7.82 -14.14
N THR A 95 20.59 8.78 -13.44
CA THR A 95 21.98 9.20 -13.65
C THR A 95 22.99 8.35 -12.88
N LYS A 96 22.52 7.45 -12.00
CA LYS A 96 23.39 6.65 -11.10
C LYS A 96 23.04 5.16 -11.16
N ARG A 97 23.76 4.42 -12.01
CA ARG A 97 23.55 2.96 -12.18
C ARG A 97 23.50 2.21 -10.87
N GLN A 98 24.37 2.52 -9.90
CA GLN A 98 24.40 1.86 -8.60
C GLN A 98 23.06 1.90 -7.87
N THR A 99 22.29 3.00 -7.99
CA THR A 99 20.98 3.11 -7.33
C THR A 99 19.93 2.21 -7.97
N PHE A 100 20.06 1.94 -9.27
CA PHE A 100 19.25 0.97 -10.00
C PHE A 100 19.62 -0.47 -9.62
N ASP A 101 20.91 -0.78 -9.54
CA ASP A 101 21.38 -2.10 -9.12
C ASP A 101 20.94 -2.44 -7.69
N ASN A 102 20.78 -1.44 -6.82
CA ASN A 102 20.29 -1.58 -5.46
C ASN A 102 18.77 -1.79 -5.34
N VAL A 103 17.99 -1.61 -6.43
CA VAL A 103 16.53 -1.83 -6.45
C VAL A 103 16.16 -3.21 -5.93
N GLN A 104 16.87 -4.25 -6.34
CA GLN A 104 16.64 -5.64 -5.91
C GLN A 104 16.81 -5.82 -4.39
N ARG A 105 17.73 -5.09 -3.77
CA ARG A 105 17.95 -5.09 -2.32
C ARG A 105 16.75 -4.46 -1.61
N TRP A 106 16.27 -3.31 -2.09
CA TRP A 106 15.11 -2.61 -1.53
C TRP A 106 13.83 -3.43 -1.67
N LEU A 107 13.64 -4.13 -2.79
CA LEU A 107 12.52 -5.04 -2.98
C LEU A 107 12.52 -6.19 -1.97
N ARG A 108 13.69 -6.79 -1.70
CA ARG A 108 13.80 -7.84 -0.68
C ARG A 108 13.47 -7.29 0.71
N GLU A 109 14.05 -6.17 1.10
CA GLU A 109 13.78 -5.53 2.39
C GLU A 109 12.29 -5.23 2.58
N LEU A 110 11.64 -4.72 1.53
CA LEU A 110 10.21 -4.45 1.57
C LEU A 110 9.39 -5.74 1.75
N ARG A 111 9.69 -6.79 0.99
CA ARG A 111 9.01 -8.09 1.08
C ARG A 111 9.18 -8.78 2.43
N ASP A 112 10.31 -8.54 3.10
CA ASP A 112 10.60 -9.09 4.43
C ASP A 112 9.84 -8.37 5.56
N HIS A 113 9.43 -7.11 5.37
CA HIS A 113 8.89 -6.27 6.44
C HIS A 113 7.49 -5.71 6.19
N ALA A 114 7.01 -5.70 4.95
CA ALA A 114 5.69 -5.21 4.58
C ALA A 114 4.67 -6.34 4.40
N ASP A 115 3.38 -5.96 4.32
CA ASP A 115 2.30 -6.89 3.98
C ASP A 115 2.48 -7.43 2.56
N SER A 116 2.20 -8.72 2.35
CA SER A 116 2.32 -9.39 1.05
C SER A 116 1.43 -8.79 -0.06
N ASN A 117 0.40 -8.04 0.31
CA ASN A 117 -0.53 -7.39 -0.61
C ASN A 117 -0.22 -5.91 -0.85
N ILE A 118 0.96 -5.44 -0.42
CA ILE A 118 1.36 -4.06 -0.66
C ILE A 118 1.47 -3.78 -2.16
N VAL A 119 0.91 -2.65 -2.60
CA VAL A 119 1.03 -2.21 -4.00
C VAL A 119 2.41 -1.59 -4.21
N LEU A 120 3.13 -2.05 -5.23
CA LEU A 120 4.49 -1.63 -5.52
C LEU A 120 4.57 -0.94 -6.87
N MET A 121 5.20 0.23 -6.87
CA MET A 121 5.55 0.96 -8.08
C MET A 121 7.03 1.31 -8.06
N MET A 122 7.71 1.17 -9.19
CA MET A 122 9.09 1.59 -9.37
C MET A 122 9.15 2.88 -10.20
N THR A 123 10.06 3.79 -9.85
CA THR A 123 10.28 5.01 -10.62
C THR A 123 11.75 5.35 -10.80
N GLY A 124 12.14 5.66 -12.04
CA GLY A 124 13.42 6.28 -12.37
C GLY A 124 13.29 7.80 -12.26
N ASN A 125 13.81 8.38 -11.20
CA ASN A 125 13.72 9.82 -10.97
C ASN A 125 14.87 10.58 -11.64
N LYS A 126 14.71 11.90 -11.79
CA LYS A 126 15.60 12.85 -12.43
C LYS A 126 15.66 12.69 -13.96
N SER A 127 14.52 12.38 -14.58
CA SER A 127 14.40 12.24 -16.04
C SER A 127 14.76 13.54 -16.80
N ASP A 128 14.71 14.69 -16.12
CA ASP A 128 15.22 15.98 -16.61
C ASP A 128 16.73 15.95 -16.91
N LEU A 129 17.50 15.08 -16.24
CA LEU A 129 18.93 14.90 -16.44
C LEU A 129 19.26 13.82 -17.50
N ASN A 130 18.45 13.74 -18.56
CA ASN A 130 18.60 12.73 -19.61
C ASN A 130 20.01 12.71 -20.25
N HIS A 131 20.68 13.84 -20.33
CA HIS A 131 22.05 13.99 -20.85
C HIS A 131 23.11 13.32 -19.95
N LEU A 132 22.79 13.03 -18.69
CA LEU A 132 23.63 12.33 -17.73
C LEU A 132 23.15 10.89 -17.46
N ARG A 133 22.21 10.38 -18.25
CA ARG A 133 21.60 9.07 -18.07
C ARG A 133 22.63 7.95 -18.06
N SER A 134 22.55 7.09 -17.06
CA SER A 134 23.34 5.84 -16.94
C SER A 134 22.48 4.58 -16.86
N VAL A 135 21.15 4.76 -16.76
CA VAL A 135 20.16 3.67 -16.80
C VAL A 135 19.17 3.97 -17.91
N SER A 136 19.02 3.06 -18.86
CA SER A 136 18.03 3.23 -19.94
C SER A 136 16.59 3.05 -19.42
N GLU A 137 15.64 3.63 -20.09
CA GLU A 137 14.22 3.46 -19.75
C GLU A 137 13.80 1.99 -19.98
N GLU A 138 14.37 1.34 -20.99
CA GLU A 138 14.15 -0.07 -21.32
C GLU A 138 14.64 -0.98 -20.17
N ASP A 139 15.80 -0.71 -19.56
CA ASP A 139 16.27 -1.43 -18.37
C ASP A 139 15.27 -1.31 -17.21
N GLY A 140 14.72 -0.09 -17.00
CA GLY A 140 13.72 0.18 -16.00
C GLY A 140 12.44 -0.63 -16.23
N HIS A 141 11.92 -0.59 -17.45
CA HIS A 141 10.73 -1.36 -17.85
C HIS A 141 10.96 -2.87 -17.71
N ALA A 142 12.09 -3.39 -18.20
CA ALA A 142 12.39 -4.82 -18.13
C ALA A 142 12.48 -5.34 -16.68
N LEU A 143 13.07 -4.54 -15.78
CA LEU A 143 13.14 -4.92 -14.36
C LEU A 143 11.74 -4.87 -13.72
N ALA A 144 10.95 -3.84 -14.00
CA ALA A 144 9.60 -3.71 -13.48
C ALA A 144 8.70 -4.85 -13.93
N GLU A 145 8.73 -5.20 -15.22
CA GLU A 145 7.99 -6.34 -15.78
C GLU A 145 8.38 -7.65 -15.12
N LYS A 146 9.69 -7.90 -14.98
CA LYS A 146 10.21 -9.10 -14.30
C LYS A 146 9.72 -9.24 -12.86
N GLU A 147 9.63 -8.12 -12.14
CA GLU A 147 9.23 -8.10 -10.73
C GLU A 147 7.71 -7.91 -10.53
N GLY A 148 6.95 -7.72 -11.62
CA GLY A 148 5.50 -7.49 -11.59
C GLY A 148 5.12 -6.12 -11.02
N LEU A 149 5.89 -5.07 -11.33
CA LEU A 149 5.72 -3.71 -10.82
C LEU A 149 5.21 -2.76 -11.90
N SER A 150 4.42 -1.77 -11.52
CA SER A 150 4.17 -0.59 -12.35
C SER A 150 5.43 0.27 -12.43
N PHE A 151 5.70 0.89 -13.59
CA PHE A 151 6.88 1.71 -13.81
C PHE A 151 6.56 3.02 -14.53
N LEU A 152 7.20 4.11 -14.08
CA LEU A 152 7.27 5.39 -14.76
C LEU A 152 8.61 6.06 -14.46
N GLU A 153 9.13 6.82 -15.43
CA GLU A 153 10.18 7.81 -15.12
C GLU A 153 9.56 9.12 -14.65
N THR A 154 10.21 9.77 -13.69
CA THR A 154 9.73 10.99 -13.05
C THR A 154 10.82 12.06 -13.00
N SER A 155 10.40 13.32 -12.94
CA SER A 155 11.26 14.44 -12.55
C SER A 155 10.59 15.25 -11.46
N ALA A 156 11.17 15.23 -10.27
CA ALA A 156 10.71 16.11 -9.19
C ALA A 156 10.99 17.60 -9.52
N LEU A 157 12.04 17.90 -10.29
CA LEU A 157 12.38 19.25 -10.73
C LEU A 157 11.28 19.82 -11.64
N GLU A 158 10.95 19.09 -12.70
CA GLU A 158 9.97 19.50 -13.72
C GLU A 158 8.53 19.11 -13.39
N ALA A 159 8.31 18.43 -12.27
CA ALA A 159 7.03 17.83 -11.87
C ALA A 159 6.52 16.73 -12.84
N THR A 160 7.35 16.25 -13.76
CA THR A 160 6.98 15.27 -14.77
C THR A 160 6.61 13.94 -14.11
N ASN A 161 5.42 13.42 -14.45
CA ASN A 161 4.86 12.14 -13.99
C ASN A 161 4.72 11.96 -12.47
N ILE A 162 4.98 12.97 -11.63
CA ILE A 162 4.84 12.84 -10.17
C ILE A 162 3.38 12.59 -9.78
N GLU A 163 2.48 13.42 -10.27
CA GLU A 163 1.03 13.25 -10.02
C GLU A 163 0.53 11.91 -10.55
N LYS A 164 0.94 11.53 -11.77
CA LYS A 164 0.56 10.27 -12.41
C LYS A 164 1.03 9.06 -11.61
N ALA A 165 2.26 9.08 -11.08
CA ALA A 165 2.80 7.99 -10.27
C ALA A 165 1.96 7.75 -9.01
N PHE A 166 1.64 8.82 -8.27
CA PHE A 166 0.81 8.68 -7.07
C PHE A 166 -0.64 8.32 -7.40
N GLN A 167 -1.21 8.88 -8.47
CA GLN A 167 -2.56 8.52 -8.89
C GLN A 167 -2.65 7.04 -9.28
N THR A 168 -1.66 6.51 -9.99
CA THR A 168 -1.61 5.10 -10.36
C THR A 168 -1.58 4.20 -9.13
N ILE A 169 -0.65 4.45 -8.19
CA ILE A 169 -0.54 3.63 -6.98
C ILE A 169 -1.78 3.71 -6.08
N LEU A 170 -2.38 4.90 -5.96
CA LEU A 170 -3.60 5.11 -5.16
C LEU A 170 -4.82 4.41 -5.77
N ASN A 171 -4.97 4.43 -7.10
CA ASN A 171 -6.01 3.70 -7.80
C ASN A 171 -5.88 2.19 -7.58
N GLU A 172 -4.67 1.63 -7.73
CA GLU A 172 -4.43 0.21 -7.48
C GLU A 172 -4.73 -0.20 -6.03
N ILE A 173 -4.30 0.62 -5.05
CA ILE A 173 -4.62 0.39 -3.63
C ILE A 173 -6.14 0.39 -3.43
N TYR A 174 -6.84 1.38 -3.99
CA TYR A 174 -8.28 1.49 -3.86
C TYR A 174 -9.01 0.29 -4.43
N HIS A 175 -8.62 -0.20 -5.62
CA HIS A 175 -9.18 -1.41 -6.21
C HIS A 175 -9.01 -2.66 -5.34
N ILE A 176 -7.84 -2.83 -4.74
CA ILE A 176 -7.59 -3.97 -3.85
C ILE A 176 -8.42 -3.87 -2.57
N VAL A 177 -8.47 -2.68 -1.96
CA VAL A 177 -9.21 -2.46 -0.70
C VAL A 177 -10.71 -2.58 -0.92
N SER A 178 -11.25 -1.98 -1.98
CA SER A 178 -12.68 -2.04 -2.31
C SER A 178 -13.14 -3.46 -2.65
N LYS A 179 -12.34 -4.21 -3.40
CA LYS A 179 -12.61 -5.63 -3.69
C LYS A 179 -12.62 -6.50 -2.44
N LYS A 180 -11.68 -6.30 -1.51
CA LYS A 180 -11.66 -7.01 -0.22
C LYS A 180 -12.89 -6.66 0.63
N ALA A 181 -13.31 -5.38 0.67
CA ALA A 181 -14.49 -4.95 1.41
C ALA A 181 -15.77 -5.59 0.85
N LEU A 182 -15.91 -5.63 -0.48
CA LEU A 182 -17.06 -6.27 -1.14
C LEU A 182 -17.12 -7.77 -0.84
N ALA A 183 -16.01 -8.49 -0.98
CA ALA A 183 -15.94 -9.91 -0.67
C ALA A 183 -16.27 -10.21 0.81
N ALA A 184 -15.85 -9.35 1.73
CA ALA A 184 -16.21 -9.48 3.15
C ALA A 184 -17.70 -9.26 3.41
N GLN A 185 -18.34 -8.32 2.71
CA GLN A 185 -19.79 -8.09 2.80
C GLN A 185 -20.60 -9.27 2.25
N GLU A 186 -20.19 -9.83 1.12
CA GLU A 186 -20.84 -11.03 0.52
C GLU A 186 -20.71 -12.25 1.43
N ALA A 187 -19.54 -12.47 2.04
CA ALA A 187 -19.33 -13.53 3.01
C ALA A 187 -20.20 -13.36 4.27
N ALA A 188 -20.34 -12.13 4.78
CA ALA A 188 -21.21 -11.84 5.92
C ALA A 188 -22.71 -12.03 5.58
N ALA A 189 -23.14 -11.64 4.38
CA ALA A 189 -24.49 -11.84 3.90
C ALA A 189 -24.85 -13.31 3.73
N SER A 190 -23.92 -14.13 3.23
CA SER A 190 -24.09 -15.59 3.07
C SER A 190 -24.11 -16.32 4.42
N ALA A 191 -23.40 -15.83 5.43
CA ALA A 191 -23.40 -16.38 6.78
C ALA A 191 -24.67 -16.06 7.59
N SER A 192 -25.45 -15.06 7.17
CA SER A 192 -26.68 -14.60 7.84
C SER A 192 -27.96 -15.25 7.31
N ILE A 193 -27.91 -16.27 6.46
CA ILE A 193 -29.09 -17.07 6.11
C ILE A 193 -29.47 -17.89 7.35
N PRO A 194 -30.63 -17.64 8.01
CA PRO A 194 -31.06 -18.51 9.11
C PRO A 194 -31.25 -19.91 8.58
N GLY A 195 -30.55 -20.88 9.17
CA GLY A 195 -30.66 -22.26 8.82
C GLY A 195 -32.13 -22.69 8.83
N GLN A 196 -32.58 -23.35 7.79
CA GLN A 196 -33.83 -24.10 7.77
C GLN A 196 -33.87 -24.97 9.05
N GLY A 197 -34.79 -24.61 9.93
CA GLY A 197 -35.02 -25.39 11.15
C GLY A 197 -35.30 -26.83 10.79
N THR A 198 -34.49 -27.74 11.29
CA THR A 198 -34.78 -29.17 11.27
C THR A 198 -36.02 -29.40 12.13
N THR A 199 -37.15 -29.71 11.51
CA THR A 199 -38.38 -30.12 12.17
C THR A 199 -38.09 -31.39 12.93
N ILE A 200 -38.01 -31.33 14.24
CA ILE A 200 -38.00 -32.53 15.09
C ILE A 200 -39.43 -33.01 15.15
N ASN A 201 -39.74 -34.07 14.40
CA ASN A 201 -40.95 -34.83 14.57
C ASN A 201 -40.88 -35.55 15.93
N VAL A 202 -41.58 -35.02 16.93
CA VAL A 202 -41.88 -35.75 18.15
C VAL A 202 -43.02 -36.70 17.80
N GLY A 203 -42.69 -37.95 17.52
CA GLY A 203 -43.68 -39.03 17.40
C GLY A 203 -44.29 -39.30 18.74
N ASP A 204 -45.63 -39.11 18.83
CA ASP A 204 -46.48 -39.62 19.86
C ASP A 204 -46.41 -41.18 19.84
N GLU A 205 -45.87 -41.76 20.88
CA GLU A 205 -46.20 -43.14 21.24
C GLU A 205 -46.85 -43.16 22.62
N SER A 206 -48.17 -43.23 22.56
CA SER A 206 -49.04 -43.73 23.61
C SER A 206 -48.98 -45.26 23.64
N GLY A 207 -48.75 -45.88 24.76
CA GLY A 207 -48.99 -47.36 24.85
C GLY A 207 -48.34 -48.02 26.08
N ASN A 208 -48.95 -47.85 27.21
CA ASN A 208 -49.55 -48.89 28.10
C ASN A 208 -48.63 -49.95 28.74
N THR A 209 -48.59 -49.84 30.07
CA THR A 209 -48.73 -50.90 31.12
C THR A 209 -47.76 -52.08 31.14
N LYS A 210 -47.09 -52.30 32.21
CA LYS A 210 -47.44 -53.19 33.36
C LYS A 210 -46.21 -53.43 34.26
N THR A 211 -46.40 -53.11 35.50
CA THR A 211 -45.94 -53.80 36.73
C THR A 211 -45.15 -55.09 36.60
N ALA A 212 -44.02 -55.19 37.29
CA ALA A 212 -43.77 -56.27 38.24
C ALA A 212 -42.51 -56.00 39.10
N CYS A 213 -42.72 -56.23 40.37
CA CYS A 213 -41.85 -56.20 41.53
C CYS A 213 -40.72 -57.26 41.52
N CYS A 214 -39.79 -56.97 42.42
CA CYS A 214 -39.07 -57.82 43.38
C CYS A 214 -37.67 -58.31 43.03
N SER A 215 -36.82 -57.89 43.88
CA SER A 215 -35.91 -58.68 44.81
C SER A 215 -34.76 -59.44 44.13
N THR A 216 -33.64 -59.15 44.48
CA THR A 216 -32.79 -59.38 45.65
C THR A 216 -31.55 -58.52 45.61
#